data_89392da28b1cfffe63a27e19c69fb333
#
_entry.id   89392da28b1cfffe63a27e19c69fb333
#
_cell.length_a   1.000
_cell.length_b   1.000
_cell.length_c   1.000
_cell.angle_alpha   90.00
_cell.angle_beta   90.00
_cell.angle_gamma   90.00
#
_symmetry.space_group_name_H-M   'P 1'
#
loop_
_entity.id
_entity.type
_entity.pdbx_description
1 polymer ?
#
loop_
_entity_poly.entity_id
_entity_poly.type
_entity_poly.pdbx_seq_one_letter_code
_entity_poly.pdbx_strand_id
1 'polypeptide(L)'
;SMRNLALAVVFVVAVEPEALMGASFQLSFAAVAALVAVWEARLAAQARARNTPLGDLRPGRAGQWMAWVSEARWHGLGAVLFATLCATSATASFMAADFHELSPYVLIGNPLTLMIIEFFAVPAALAGSLLYPLGLDGPVWLWLGLGIDIILAAARMLASMPAATVHLREFAPWALPFLSLAVLLATIWRTNLFRLTALPFLAVGLIGATHGPRWDVAIQPTGESAAVRDAKGELVTIGRFSGFTSEQWLRADADGREPRAARSGLCDKLGCTARQPDGGALALVSDYAALIEDCGRAKIVVTSLYAPWGCKAPLVIDRRKLEEAGAITLRFEGDRTIMQTARATGEDRPWSPAPKRRPARAAAEALGNTGEGAEAPEAVSGLDRLD
;
A
#
# COMPACT_ATOMS: atom_id res chain seq x y z
N SER A 1 -22.61 0.02 18.74
CA SER A 1 -22.38 -1.26 19.44
C SER A 1 -21.67 -2.26 18.51
N MET A 2 -20.94 -3.21 19.06
CA MET A 2 -20.30 -4.30 18.29
C MET A 2 -21.30 -5.05 17.39
N ARG A 3 -22.53 -5.22 17.83
CA ARG A 3 -23.56 -5.85 17.01
C ARG A 3 -23.86 -5.09 15.72
N ASN A 4 -23.95 -3.76 15.77
CA ASN A 4 -24.19 -2.94 14.56
C ASN A 4 -22.97 -2.98 13.62
N LEU A 5 -21.76 -2.99 14.20
CA LEU A 5 -20.53 -3.14 13.40
C LEU A 5 -20.51 -4.50 12.68
N ALA A 6 -20.85 -5.59 13.37
CA ALA A 6 -20.95 -6.92 12.76
C ALA A 6 -21.97 -6.97 11.63
N LEU A 7 -23.14 -6.34 11.78
CA LEU A 7 -24.13 -6.25 10.71
C LEU A 7 -23.61 -5.46 9.51
N ALA A 8 -22.87 -4.36 9.75
CA ALA A 8 -22.24 -3.59 8.67
C ALA A 8 -21.20 -4.43 7.92
N VAL A 9 -20.37 -5.22 8.62
CA VAL A 9 -19.41 -6.16 8.02
C VAL A 9 -20.15 -7.14 7.11
N VAL A 10 -21.19 -7.81 7.64
CA VAL A 10 -21.98 -8.80 6.86
C VAL A 10 -22.57 -8.16 5.61
N PHE A 11 -23.11 -6.95 5.72
CA PHE A 11 -23.70 -6.25 4.59
C PHE A 11 -22.66 -5.92 3.52
N VAL A 12 -21.50 -5.33 3.91
CA VAL A 12 -20.43 -4.98 2.97
C VAL A 12 -19.89 -6.23 2.27
N VAL A 13 -19.58 -7.29 3.03
CA VAL A 13 -19.04 -8.54 2.46
C VAL A 13 -20.07 -9.26 1.58
N ALA A 14 -21.38 -9.14 1.87
CA ALA A 14 -22.42 -9.71 1.00
C ALA A 14 -22.54 -8.98 -0.34
N VAL A 15 -22.29 -7.67 -0.38
CA VAL A 15 -22.34 -6.84 -1.59
C VAL A 15 -21.01 -6.92 -2.36
N GLU A 16 -19.90 -6.85 -1.67
CA GLU A 16 -18.54 -6.81 -2.22
C GLU A 16 -17.60 -7.70 -1.39
N PRO A 17 -17.56 -9.02 -1.64
CA PRO A 17 -16.76 -9.96 -0.84
C PRO A 17 -15.27 -9.61 -0.81
N GLU A 18 -14.74 -8.99 -1.85
CA GLU A 18 -13.34 -8.61 -1.98
C GLU A 18 -12.95 -7.40 -1.14
N ALA A 19 -13.92 -6.58 -0.72
CA ALA A 19 -13.67 -5.46 0.19
C ALA A 19 -12.95 -5.92 1.46
N LEU A 20 -13.16 -7.15 1.91
CA LEU A 20 -12.51 -7.74 3.08
C LEU A 20 -10.97 -7.70 3.00
N MET A 21 -10.41 -7.85 1.80
CA MET A 21 -8.97 -7.81 1.54
C MET A 21 -8.45 -6.39 1.27
N GLY A 22 -9.33 -5.41 1.15
CA GLY A 22 -8.97 -4.03 0.86
C GLY A 22 -8.54 -3.26 2.12
N ALA A 23 -7.47 -2.47 2.01
CA ALA A 23 -6.95 -1.62 3.09
C ALA A 23 -8.04 -0.73 3.70
N SER A 24 -8.92 -0.15 2.88
CA SER A 24 -10.00 0.73 3.34
C SER A 24 -10.95 0.03 4.31
N PHE A 25 -11.33 -1.23 4.01
CA PHE A 25 -12.17 -2.03 4.89
C PHE A 25 -11.42 -2.36 6.18
N GLN A 26 -10.23 -2.92 6.06
CA GLN A 26 -9.43 -3.39 7.20
C GLN A 26 -9.14 -2.27 8.20
N LEU A 27 -8.66 -1.13 7.72
CA LEU A 27 -8.35 0.03 8.56
C LEU A 27 -9.58 0.62 9.24
N SER A 28 -10.67 0.81 8.49
CA SER A 28 -11.89 1.42 9.03
C SER A 28 -12.56 0.52 10.07
N PHE A 29 -12.74 -0.76 9.75
CA PHE A 29 -13.42 -1.68 10.66
C PHE A 29 -12.57 -2.02 11.89
N ALA A 30 -11.24 -2.15 11.76
CA ALA A 30 -10.36 -2.36 12.90
C ALA A 30 -10.36 -1.17 13.88
N ALA A 31 -10.27 0.06 13.36
CA ALA A 31 -10.34 1.27 14.17
C ALA A 31 -11.67 1.37 14.93
N VAL A 32 -12.79 1.21 14.22
CA VAL A 32 -14.14 1.28 14.84
C VAL A 32 -14.34 0.14 15.83
N ALA A 33 -13.88 -1.08 15.53
CA ALA A 33 -13.97 -2.22 16.43
C ALA A 33 -13.23 -1.95 17.76
N ALA A 34 -12.02 -1.41 17.70
CA ALA A 34 -11.23 -1.06 18.88
C ALA A 34 -11.92 0.01 19.71
N LEU A 35 -12.40 1.09 19.09
CA LEU A 35 -13.09 2.17 19.79
C LEU A 35 -14.39 1.70 20.45
N VAL A 36 -15.21 0.91 19.73
CA VAL A 36 -16.45 0.35 20.27
C VAL A 36 -16.17 -0.62 21.41
N ALA A 37 -15.15 -1.49 21.28
CA ALA A 37 -14.78 -2.44 22.33
C ALA A 37 -14.35 -1.73 23.62
N VAL A 38 -13.56 -0.67 23.49
CA VAL A 38 -13.10 0.15 24.63
C VAL A 38 -14.27 0.88 25.27
N TRP A 39 -15.18 1.46 24.48
CA TRP A 39 -16.36 2.16 24.96
C TRP A 39 -17.32 1.22 25.69
N GLU A 40 -17.63 0.05 25.14
CA GLU A 40 -18.48 -0.95 25.77
C GLU A 40 -17.85 -1.48 27.06
N ALA A 41 -16.52 -1.67 27.10
CA ALA A 41 -15.82 -2.06 28.32
C ALA A 41 -15.93 -0.99 29.41
N ARG A 42 -15.85 0.30 29.06
CA ARG A 42 -16.07 1.41 29.99
C ARG A 42 -17.47 1.38 30.59
N LEU A 43 -18.50 1.29 29.72
CA LEU A 43 -19.90 1.25 30.17
C LEU A 43 -20.14 0.06 31.10
N ALA A 44 -19.59 -1.11 30.79
CA ALA A 44 -19.68 -2.29 31.66
C ALA A 44 -18.98 -2.09 33.03
N ALA A 45 -17.81 -1.44 33.01
CA ALA A 45 -17.09 -1.11 34.26
C ALA A 45 -17.88 -0.12 35.13
N GLN A 46 -18.45 0.91 34.50
CA GLN A 46 -19.30 1.90 35.23
C GLN A 46 -20.56 1.25 35.80
N ALA A 47 -21.21 0.35 35.06
CA ALA A 47 -22.39 -0.39 35.54
C ALA A 47 -22.04 -1.28 36.74
N ARG A 48 -20.89 -1.96 36.72
CA ARG A 48 -20.40 -2.76 37.84
C ARG A 48 -20.11 -1.89 39.07
N ALA A 49 -19.44 -0.74 38.90
CA ALA A 49 -19.11 0.17 39.96
C ALA A 49 -20.36 0.73 40.67
N ARG A 50 -21.44 1.01 39.92
CA ARG A 50 -22.72 1.44 40.48
C ARG A 50 -23.40 0.37 41.33
N ASN A 51 -23.21 -0.90 41.03
CA ASN A 51 -23.85 -2.03 41.70
C ASN A 51 -23.01 -2.60 42.86
N THR A 52 -21.76 -2.11 43.03
CA THR A 52 -20.90 -2.53 44.13
C THR A 52 -21.07 -1.52 45.28
N PRO A 53 -21.49 -1.94 46.49
CA PRO A 53 -21.53 -1.06 47.67
C PRO A 53 -20.10 -0.60 47.97
N LEU A 54 -19.82 0.66 47.79
CA LEU A 54 -18.54 1.26 48.14
C LEU A 54 -18.46 1.30 49.68
N GLY A 55 -17.70 0.38 50.25
CA GLY A 55 -17.14 0.60 51.55
C GLY A 55 -16.21 1.82 51.51
N ASP A 56 -16.22 2.63 52.57
CA ASP A 56 -15.54 3.94 52.74
C ASP A 56 -13.99 3.91 52.63
N LEU A 57 -13.42 3.19 51.68
CA LEU A 57 -11.98 3.23 51.40
C LEU A 57 -11.66 4.43 50.50
N ARG A 58 -11.38 5.58 51.15
CA ARG A 58 -10.78 6.73 50.44
C ARG A 58 -9.46 6.27 49.82
N PRO A 59 -9.31 6.31 48.50
CA PRO A 59 -8.06 5.91 47.86
C PRO A 59 -6.93 6.83 48.33
N GLY A 60 -5.78 6.27 48.68
CA GLY A 60 -4.57 7.05 48.98
C GLY A 60 -4.15 7.92 47.79
N ARG A 61 -3.18 8.84 47.98
CA ARG A 61 -2.72 9.79 46.96
C ARG A 61 -2.42 9.14 45.60
N ALA A 62 -1.78 7.97 45.58
CA ALA A 62 -1.51 7.21 44.37
C ALA A 62 -2.80 6.71 43.67
N GLY A 63 -3.79 6.26 44.45
CA GLY A 63 -5.10 5.85 43.96
C GLY A 63 -5.91 7.02 43.38
N GLN A 64 -5.83 8.20 44.03
CA GLN A 64 -6.48 9.42 43.54
C GLN A 64 -5.85 9.87 42.20
N TRP A 65 -4.51 9.83 42.07
CA TRP A 65 -3.81 10.16 40.84
C TRP A 65 -4.17 9.15 39.71
N MET A 66 -4.17 7.84 39.99
CA MET A 66 -4.61 6.83 39.02
C MET A 66 -6.06 7.01 38.61
N ALA A 67 -6.95 7.37 39.52
CA ALA A 67 -8.34 7.66 39.19
C ALA A 67 -8.46 8.89 38.29
N TRP A 68 -7.70 9.97 38.60
CA TRP A 68 -7.67 11.17 37.75
C TRP A 68 -7.13 10.88 36.33
N VAL A 69 -6.00 10.18 36.21
CA VAL A 69 -5.45 9.78 34.91
C VAL A 69 -6.42 8.87 34.17
N SER A 70 -7.08 7.94 34.86
CA SER A 70 -8.07 7.06 34.27
C SER A 70 -9.30 7.80 33.73
N GLU A 71 -9.68 8.90 34.37
CA GLU A 71 -10.84 9.73 34.00
C GLU A 71 -10.45 10.75 32.91
N ALA A 72 -9.25 11.31 32.96
CA ALA A 72 -8.73 12.28 31.98
C ALA A 72 -8.74 11.73 30.56
N ARG A 73 -8.46 10.42 30.36
CA ARG A 73 -8.51 9.77 29.04
C ARG A 73 -9.90 9.73 28.40
N TRP A 74 -10.94 10.14 29.12
CA TRP A 74 -12.32 10.13 28.62
C TRP A 74 -12.87 11.53 28.36
N HIS A 75 -12.10 12.59 28.63
CA HIS A 75 -12.55 13.96 28.49
C HIS A 75 -11.52 14.81 27.73
N GLY A 76 -12.01 15.75 26.95
CA GLY A 76 -11.18 16.72 26.23
C GLY A 76 -10.06 16.08 25.40
N LEU A 77 -8.89 16.69 25.43
CA LEU A 77 -7.71 16.25 24.68
C LEU A 77 -7.27 14.81 25.06
N GLY A 78 -7.43 14.42 26.33
CA GLY A 78 -7.12 13.06 26.77
C GLY A 78 -7.96 11.99 26.07
N ALA A 79 -9.24 12.28 25.84
CA ALA A 79 -10.13 11.38 25.10
C ALA A 79 -9.69 11.22 23.63
N VAL A 80 -9.31 12.33 23.00
CA VAL A 80 -8.85 12.33 21.59
C VAL A 80 -7.54 11.55 21.46
N LEU A 81 -6.56 11.80 22.35
CA LEU A 81 -5.28 11.07 22.36
C LEU A 81 -5.49 9.57 22.61
N PHE A 82 -6.35 9.24 23.58
CA PHE A 82 -6.64 7.84 23.88
C PHE A 82 -7.37 7.12 22.74
N ALA A 83 -8.34 7.78 22.12
CA ALA A 83 -9.03 7.25 20.94
C ALA A 83 -8.06 7.05 19.78
N THR A 84 -7.18 8.03 19.52
CA THR A 84 -6.13 7.93 18.50
C THR A 84 -5.21 6.74 18.79
N LEU A 85 -4.75 6.57 20.04
CA LEU A 85 -3.89 5.43 20.40
C LEU A 85 -4.60 4.10 20.16
N CYS A 86 -5.86 3.96 20.57
CA CYS A 86 -6.63 2.73 20.36
C CYS A 86 -6.82 2.42 18.88
N ALA A 87 -7.22 3.42 18.08
CA ALA A 87 -7.42 3.26 16.64
C ALA A 87 -6.10 2.90 15.95
N THR A 88 -5.02 3.66 16.23
CA THR A 88 -3.70 3.42 15.64
C THR A 88 -3.16 2.04 16.00
N SER A 89 -3.30 1.60 17.25
CA SER A 89 -2.86 0.27 17.68
C SER A 89 -3.60 -0.86 16.94
N ALA A 90 -4.89 -0.69 16.68
CA ALA A 90 -5.70 -1.68 15.97
C ALA A 90 -5.41 -1.69 14.47
N THR A 91 -5.02 -0.55 13.89
CA THR A 91 -4.76 -0.41 12.44
C THR A 91 -3.30 -0.57 12.08
N ALA A 92 -2.37 -0.52 13.03
CA ALA A 92 -0.93 -0.53 12.79
C ALA A 92 -0.45 -1.72 11.94
N SER A 93 -1.00 -2.92 12.17
CA SER A 93 -0.65 -4.12 11.42
C SER A 93 -1.06 -4.03 9.96
N PHE A 94 -2.23 -3.47 9.67
CA PHE A 94 -2.73 -3.28 8.31
C PHE A 94 -1.97 -2.15 7.60
N MET A 95 -1.73 -1.03 8.29
CA MET A 95 -0.90 0.06 7.77
C MET A 95 0.49 -0.43 7.38
N ALA A 96 1.12 -1.21 8.27
CA ALA A 96 2.45 -1.76 8.03
C ALA A 96 2.48 -2.77 6.87
N ALA A 97 1.43 -3.60 6.72
CA ALA A 97 1.35 -4.60 5.66
C ALA A 97 1.00 -4.01 4.29
N ASP A 98 0.06 -3.05 4.24
CA ASP A 98 -0.44 -2.52 2.97
C ASP A 98 0.40 -1.36 2.44
N PHE A 99 0.92 -0.51 3.34
CA PHE A 99 1.66 0.70 2.97
C PHE A 99 3.16 0.63 3.27
N HIS A 100 3.61 -0.40 3.98
CA HIS A 100 5.02 -0.60 4.37
C HIS A 100 5.60 0.55 5.18
N GLU A 101 4.74 1.31 5.87
CA GLU A 101 5.16 2.45 6.67
C GLU A 101 4.30 2.66 7.91
N LEU A 102 4.93 3.17 8.95
CA LEU A 102 4.28 3.66 10.16
C LEU A 102 4.82 5.04 10.52
N SER A 103 3.94 5.93 10.96
CA SER A 103 4.35 7.25 11.45
C SER A 103 4.19 7.32 12.97
N PRO A 104 5.29 7.53 13.73
CA PRO A 104 5.18 7.75 15.18
C PRO A 104 4.42 9.02 15.54
N TYR A 105 4.44 10.02 14.66
CA TYR A 105 3.79 11.32 14.90
C TYR A 105 2.28 11.33 14.70
N VAL A 106 1.68 10.20 14.38
CA VAL A 106 0.21 10.08 14.23
C VAL A 106 -0.53 10.49 15.51
N LEU A 107 0.07 10.27 16.69
CA LEU A 107 -0.51 10.67 17.99
C LEU A 107 -0.61 12.19 18.16
N ILE A 108 0.17 12.96 17.43
CA ILE A 108 0.13 14.43 17.41
C ILE A 108 -0.67 14.89 16.19
N GLY A 109 -0.40 14.31 15.04
CA GLY A 109 -1.00 14.69 13.76
C GLY A 109 -2.51 14.50 13.72
N ASN A 110 -3.02 13.35 14.16
CA ASN A 110 -4.46 13.08 14.15
C ASN A 110 -5.27 14.03 15.02
N PRO A 111 -4.92 14.28 16.31
CA PRO A 111 -5.65 15.25 17.11
C PRO A 111 -5.61 16.66 16.55
N LEU A 112 -4.46 17.09 16.02
CA LEU A 112 -4.30 18.41 15.43
C LEU A 112 -5.15 18.56 14.16
N THR A 113 -5.09 17.58 13.28
CA THR A 113 -5.88 17.56 12.03
C THR A 113 -7.37 17.49 12.33
N LEU A 114 -7.78 16.67 13.30
CA LEU A 114 -9.19 16.54 13.68
C LEU A 114 -9.77 17.87 14.17
N MET A 115 -9.05 18.60 15.03
CA MET A 115 -9.47 19.91 15.51
C MET A 115 -9.65 20.91 14.37
N ILE A 116 -8.74 20.91 13.39
CA ILE A 116 -8.82 21.82 12.24
C ILE A 116 -10.00 21.41 11.34
N ILE A 117 -10.21 20.13 11.10
CA ILE A 117 -11.35 19.64 10.31
C ILE A 117 -12.67 20.03 10.96
N GLU A 118 -12.82 19.82 12.26
CA GLU A 118 -14.05 20.15 13.01
C GLU A 118 -14.34 21.66 12.99
N PHE A 119 -13.29 22.49 13.05
CA PHE A 119 -13.47 23.97 13.10
C PHE A 119 -13.62 24.59 11.73
N PHE A 120 -12.90 24.12 10.72
CA PHE A 120 -12.90 24.69 9.37
C PHE A 120 -13.79 23.92 8.40
N ALA A 121 -13.58 22.60 8.25
CA ALA A 121 -14.18 21.84 7.16
C ALA A 121 -15.67 21.56 7.40
N VAL A 122 -16.05 21.14 8.59
CA VAL A 122 -17.45 20.78 8.88
C VAL A 122 -18.38 22.00 8.80
N PRO A 123 -18.06 23.15 9.46
CA PRO A 123 -18.90 24.34 9.32
C PRO A 123 -18.93 24.88 7.90
N ALA A 124 -17.79 24.87 7.20
CA ALA A 124 -17.73 25.34 5.82
C ALA A 124 -18.54 24.46 4.86
N ALA A 125 -18.48 23.13 5.02
CA ALA A 125 -19.26 22.23 4.19
C ALA A 125 -20.77 22.48 4.34
N LEU A 126 -21.25 22.67 5.56
CA LEU A 126 -22.65 22.97 5.84
C LEU A 126 -23.06 24.37 5.32
N ALA A 127 -22.32 25.40 5.72
CA ALA A 127 -22.63 26.78 5.34
C ALA A 127 -22.47 27.00 3.83
N GLY A 128 -21.39 26.47 3.23
CA GLY A 128 -21.14 26.58 1.80
C GLY A 128 -22.22 25.90 0.96
N SER A 129 -22.65 24.70 1.36
CA SER A 129 -23.75 23.99 0.69
C SER A 129 -25.09 24.75 0.76
N LEU A 130 -25.39 25.37 1.89
CA LEU A 130 -26.61 26.17 2.07
C LEU A 130 -26.57 27.50 1.31
N LEU A 131 -25.40 28.14 1.22
CA LEU A 131 -25.21 29.44 0.56
C LEU A 131 -24.96 29.31 -0.95
N TYR A 132 -24.58 28.11 -1.41
CA TYR A 132 -24.30 27.85 -2.83
C TYR A 132 -25.43 28.25 -3.79
N PRO A 133 -26.71 27.91 -3.54
CA PRO A 133 -27.81 28.33 -4.43
C PRO A 133 -28.01 29.83 -4.50
N LEU A 134 -27.51 30.61 -3.52
CA LEU A 134 -27.59 32.04 -3.43
C LEU A 134 -26.38 32.78 -4.03
N GLY A 135 -25.33 32.02 -4.43
CA GLY A 135 -24.06 32.57 -4.90
C GLY A 135 -23.24 33.29 -3.82
N LEU A 136 -23.51 33.03 -2.53
CA LEU A 136 -22.85 33.67 -1.38
C LEU A 136 -21.81 32.73 -0.70
N ASP A 137 -21.45 31.66 -1.33
CA ASP A 137 -20.55 30.60 -0.82
C ASP A 137 -19.06 30.96 -0.87
N GLY A 138 -18.66 31.96 -1.67
CA GLY A 138 -17.26 32.36 -1.85
C GLY A 138 -16.46 32.59 -0.56
N PRO A 139 -16.94 33.42 0.41
CA PRO A 139 -16.23 33.61 1.68
C PRO A 139 -16.09 32.34 2.49
N VAL A 140 -17.05 31.40 2.38
CA VAL A 140 -17.02 30.12 3.11
C VAL A 140 -15.92 29.20 2.55
N TRP A 141 -15.76 29.18 1.24
CA TRP A 141 -14.68 28.40 0.62
C TRP A 141 -13.30 28.99 0.90
N LEU A 142 -13.17 30.31 1.04
CA LEU A 142 -11.92 30.93 1.52
C LEU A 142 -11.57 30.52 2.94
N TRP A 143 -12.57 30.45 3.82
CA TRP A 143 -12.40 29.94 5.20
C TRP A 143 -11.94 28.49 5.20
N LEU A 144 -12.55 27.63 4.38
CA LEU A 144 -12.13 26.24 4.22
C LEU A 144 -10.69 26.14 3.69
N GLY A 145 -10.36 26.97 2.69
CA GLY A 145 -9.00 27.05 2.12
C GLY A 145 -7.95 27.35 3.16
N LEU A 146 -8.21 28.31 4.06
CA LEU A 146 -7.32 28.60 5.19
C LEU A 146 -7.10 27.36 6.10
N GLY A 147 -8.15 26.62 6.40
CA GLY A 147 -8.05 25.38 7.18
C GLY A 147 -7.19 24.33 6.48
N ILE A 148 -7.35 24.17 5.17
CA ILE A 148 -6.53 23.24 4.36
C ILE A 148 -5.06 23.68 4.38
N ASP A 149 -4.76 24.97 4.22
CA ASP A 149 -3.39 25.47 4.25
C ASP A 149 -2.71 25.22 5.61
N ILE A 150 -3.45 25.39 6.71
CA ILE A 150 -2.96 25.09 8.07
C ILE A 150 -2.65 23.58 8.20
N ILE A 151 -3.54 22.70 7.73
CA ILE A 151 -3.31 21.24 7.77
C ILE A 151 -2.07 20.87 6.94
N LEU A 152 -1.93 21.42 5.74
CA LEU A 152 -0.78 21.15 4.87
C LEU A 152 0.53 21.69 5.48
N ALA A 153 0.49 22.83 6.14
CA ALA A 153 1.66 23.37 6.85
C ALA A 153 2.05 22.47 8.03
N ALA A 154 1.08 22.03 8.83
CA ALA A 154 1.30 21.11 9.93
C ALA A 154 1.83 19.75 9.45
N ALA A 155 1.25 19.21 8.38
CA ALA A 155 1.70 17.94 7.79
C ALA A 155 3.14 18.03 7.28
N ARG A 156 3.50 19.12 6.58
CA ARG A 156 4.88 19.36 6.12
C ARG A 156 5.85 19.50 7.29
N MET A 157 5.46 20.19 8.36
CA MET A 157 6.26 20.31 9.57
C MET A 157 6.50 18.94 10.21
N LEU A 158 5.46 18.12 10.40
CA LEU A 158 5.59 16.77 10.95
C LEU A 158 6.41 15.85 10.05
N ALA A 159 6.22 15.92 8.73
CA ALA A 159 7.00 15.14 7.77
C ALA A 159 8.48 15.50 7.71
N SER A 160 8.85 16.73 8.09
CA SER A 160 10.25 17.16 8.17
C SER A 160 10.97 16.74 9.45
N MET A 161 10.25 16.17 10.42
CA MET A 161 10.85 15.71 11.68
C MET A 161 11.65 14.41 11.49
N PRO A 162 12.70 14.19 12.29
CA PRO A 162 13.46 12.95 12.24
C PRO A 162 12.55 11.73 12.48
N ALA A 163 12.76 10.66 11.71
CA ALA A 163 11.95 9.44 11.79
C ALA A 163 10.44 9.66 11.63
N ALA A 164 10.03 10.66 10.82
CA ALA A 164 8.62 10.94 10.55
C ALA A 164 7.90 9.72 9.96
N THR A 165 8.62 8.91 9.19
CA THR A 165 8.15 7.67 8.62
C THR A 165 9.14 6.55 8.93
N VAL A 166 8.65 5.46 9.48
CA VAL A 166 9.40 4.21 9.69
C VAL A 166 8.96 3.25 8.59
N HIS A 167 9.87 2.92 7.69
CA HIS A 167 9.61 1.95 6.62
C HIS A 167 9.74 0.53 7.16
N LEU A 168 8.81 -0.33 6.79
CA LEU A 168 8.74 -1.71 7.22
C LEU A 168 8.75 -2.62 6.00
N ARG A 169 9.51 -3.71 6.10
CA ARG A 169 9.56 -4.71 5.03
C ARG A 169 8.23 -5.42 4.86
N GLU A 170 8.05 -6.00 3.69
CA GLU A 170 6.98 -6.92 3.43
C GLU A 170 6.94 -8.01 4.51
N PHE A 171 5.75 -8.32 5.00
CA PHE A 171 5.53 -9.35 6.02
C PHE A 171 5.52 -10.75 5.40
N ALA A 172 5.83 -11.76 6.22
CA ALA A 172 5.53 -13.13 5.82
C ALA A 172 4.02 -13.27 5.55
N PRO A 173 3.59 -14.04 4.51
CA PRO A 173 2.17 -14.13 4.11
C PRO A 173 1.22 -14.55 5.25
N TRP A 174 1.73 -15.30 6.22
CA TRP A 174 0.96 -15.74 7.39
C TRP A 174 0.89 -14.70 8.52
N ALA A 175 1.74 -13.67 8.53
CA ALA A 175 1.81 -12.69 9.61
C ALA A 175 0.51 -11.88 9.77
N LEU A 176 -0.01 -11.34 8.67
CA LEU A 176 -1.22 -10.51 8.70
C LEU A 176 -2.47 -11.25 9.18
N PRO A 177 -2.77 -12.51 8.78
CA PRO A 177 -3.84 -13.31 9.36
C PRO A 177 -3.74 -13.47 10.89
N PHE A 178 -2.54 -13.73 11.43
CA PHE A 178 -2.34 -13.85 12.87
C PHE A 178 -2.52 -12.51 13.58
N LEU A 179 -2.00 -11.41 13.04
CA LEU A 179 -2.20 -10.07 13.59
C LEU A 179 -3.68 -9.64 13.54
N SER A 180 -4.38 -9.94 12.45
CA SER A 180 -5.82 -9.69 12.31
C SER A 180 -6.62 -10.47 13.37
N LEU A 181 -6.29 -11.75 13.56
CA LEU A 181 -6.94 -12.58 14.58
C LEU A 181 -6.68 -12.05 15.98
N ALA A 182 -5.46 -11.57 16.26
CA ALA A 182 -5.14 -10.93 17.54
C ALA A 182 -6.01 -9.69 17.78
N VAL A 183 -6.18 -8.81 16.80
CA VAL A 183 -7.07 -7.64 16.89
C VAL A 183 -8.52 -8.05 17.12
N LEU A 184 -9.00 -9.06 16.40
CA LEU A 184 -10.36 -9.58 16.56
C LEU A 184 -10.58 -10.14 17.97
N LEU A 185 -9.69 -10.98 18.48
CA LEU A 185 -9.80 -11.55 19.83
C LEU A 185 -9.73 -10.46 20.91
N ALA A 186 -8.86 -9.46 20.74
CA ALA A 186 -8.78 -8.34 21.67
C ALA A 186 -10.05 -7.48 21.71
N THR A 187 -10.77 -7.36 20.59
CA THR A 187 -11.94 -6.48 20.46
C THR A 187 -13.28 -7.19 20.72
N ILE A 188 -13.44 -8.44 20.30
CA ILE A 188 -14.71 -9.18 20.43
C ILE A 188 -14.94 -9.66 21.86
N TRP A 189 -13.92 -10.14 22.54
CA TRP A 189 -14.06 -10.68 23.89
C TRP A 189 -14.38 -9.58 24.92
N ARG A 190 -15.39 -9.82 25.77
CA ARG A 190 -15.82 -8.89 26.84
C ARG A 190 -15.02 -9.06 28.12
N THR A 191 -14.49 -10.23 28.38
CA THR A 191 -13.73 -10.53 29.60
C THR A 191 -12.23 -10.40 29.36
N ASN A 192 -11.51 -9.78 30.30
CA ASN A 192 -10.08 -9.56 30.17
C ASN A 192 -9.30 -10.88 30.04
N LEU A 193 -9.75 -11.95 30.70
CA LEU A 193 -9.10 -13.25 30.62
C LEU A 193 -9.09 -13.81 29.19
N PHE A 194 -10.24 -13.72 28.49
CA PHE A 194 -10.31 -14.16 27.09
C PHE A 194 -9.60 -13.20 26.13
N ARG A 195 -9.46 -11.93 26.45
CA ARG A 195 -8.63 -11.00 25.66
C ARG A 195 -7.15 -11.39 25.68
N LEU A 196 -6.67 -12.02 26.75
CA LEU A 196 -5.29 -12.52 26.81
C LEU A 196 -5.00 -13.59 25.76
N THR A 197 -6.03 -14.28 25.23
CA THR A 197 -5.85 -15.21 24.10
C THR A 197 -5.37 -14.54 22.83
N ALA A 198 -5.47 -13.22 22.70
CA ALA A 198 -4.90 -12.45 21.60
C ALA A 198 -3.36 -12.44 21.62
N LEU A 199 -2.73 -12.55 22.79
CA LEU A 199 -1.26 -12.40 22.95
C LEU A 199 -0.44 -13.43 22.17
N PRO A 200 -0.75 -14.73 22.19
CA PRO A 200 0.01 -15.69 21.38
C PRO A 200 -0.11 -15.43 19.88
N PHE A 201 -1.28 -15.04 19.40
CA PHE A 201 -1.47 -14.68 17.99
C PHE A 201 -0.72 -13.41 17.63
N LEU A 202 -0.72 -12.40 18.50
CA LEU A 202 0.08 -11.19 18.35
C LEU A 202 1.57 -11.52 18.28
N ALA A 203 2.08 -12.36 19.19
CA ALA A 203 3.49 -12.75 19.21
C ALA A 203 3.90 -13.48 17.93
N VAL A 204 3.10 -14.44 17.48
CA VAL A 204 3.35 -15.16 16.21
C VAL A 204 3.32 -14.17 15.05
N GLY A 205 2.30 -13.34 14.96
CA GLY A 205 2.18 -12.33 13.89
C GLY A 205 3.37 -11.35 13.86
N LEU A 206 3.85 -10.88 15.02
CA LEU A 206 5.03 -10.00 15.09
C LEU A 206 6.32 -10.73 14.65
N ILE A 207 6.48 -12.01 14.97
CA ILE A 207 7.58 -12.81 14.43
C ILE A 207 7.49 -12.86 12.91
N GLY A 208 6.31 -13.11 12.35
CA GLY A 208 6.11 -13.10 10.90
C GLY A 208 6.37 -11.75 10.24
N ALA A 209 6.08 -10.65 10.93
CA ALA A 209 6.37 -9.31 10.45
C ALA A 209 7.88 -9.02 10.29
N THR A 210 8.74 -9.74 11.02
CA THR A 210 10.20 -9.60 10.91
C THR A 210 10.84 -10.59 9.94
N HIS A 211 10.11 -11.60 9.46
CA HIS A 211 10.60 -12.71 8.62
C HIS A 211 10.00 -12.71 7.21
N GLY A 212 9.61 -11.56 6.70
CA GLY A 212 9.04 -11.46 5.36
C GLY A 212 10.01 -11.84 4.25
N PRO A 213 9.50 -12.33 3.10
CA PRO A 213 10.31 -12.66 1.96
C PRO A 213 10.96 -11.42 1.36
N ARG A 214 12.18 -11.55 0.87
CA ARG A 214 12.84 -10.52 0.06
C ARG A 214 12.83 -10.96 -1.39
N TRP A 215 12.38 -10.10 -2.27
CA TRP A 215 12.51 -10.29 -3.69
C TRP A 215 13.82 -9.65 -4.21
N ASP A 216 14.38 -10.26 -5.25
CA ASP A 216 15.64 -9.83 -5.85
C ASP A 216 15.40 -9.00 -7.12
N VAL A 217 14.28 -9.27 -7.80
CA VAL A 217 13.87 -8.54 -9.00
C VAL A 217 12.37 -8.27 -8.91
N ALA A 218 11.94 -7.04 -9.22
CA ALA A 218 10.54 -6.69 -9.45
C ALA A 218 10.39 -6.07 -10.84
N ILE A 219 9.34 -6.48 -11.54
CA ILE A 219 9.09 -6.10 -12.92
C ILE A 219 7.69 -5.54 -13.04
N GLN A 220 7.58 -4.36 -13.62
CA GLN A 220 6.29 -3.71 -13.86
C GLN A 220 5.49 -4.44 -14.96
N PRO A 221 4.14 -4.42 -14.90
CA PRO A 221 3.30 -5.10 -15.89
C PRO A 221 3.54 -4.66 -17.32
N THR A 222 4.03 -3.44 -17.54
CA THR A 222 4.35 -2.91 -18.87
C THR A 222 5.65 -3.46 -19.47
N GLY A 223 6.54 -4.03 -18.63
CA GLY A 223 7.87 -4.45 -19.06
C GLY A 223 8.84 -3.31 -19.38
N GLU A 224 8.51 -2.07 -19.01
CA GLU A 224 9.33 -0.89 -19.30
C GLU A 224 10.23 -0.49 -18.13
N SER A 225 10.04 -1.09 -16.97
CA SER A 225 10.84 -0.83 -15.78
C SER A 225 10.98 -2.06 -14.90
N ALA A 226 12.12 -2.13 -14.22
CA ALA A 226 12.42 -3.16 -13.27
C ALA A 226 13.22 -2.59 -12.07
N ALA A 227 13.06 -3.20 -10.90
CA ALA A 227 13.97 -3.03 -9.78
C ALA A 227 14.78 -4.32 -9.61
N VAL A 228 16.07 -4.17 -9.36
CA VAL A 228 17.02 -5.28 -9.25
C VAL A 228 17.86 -5.06 -8.00
N ARG A 229 18.08 -6.11 -7.23
CA ARG A 229 18.97 -6.07 -6.08
C ARG A 229 20.42 -6.15 -6.57
N ASP A 230 21.25 -5.20 -6.16
CA ASP A 230 22.66 -5.15 -6.50
C ASP A 230 23.53 -6.04 -5.57
N ALA A 231 24.84 -6.08 -5.83
CA ALA A 231 25.79 -6.83 -5.02
C ALA A 231 25.92 -6.33 -3.57
N LYS A 232 25.47 -5.10 -3.27
CA LYS A 232 25.43 -4.55 -1.92
C LYS A 232 24.15 -4.92 -1.17
N GLY A 233 23.21 -5.55 -1.86
CA GLY A 233 21.89 -5.89 -1.33
C GLY A 233 20.90 -4.73 -1.36
N GLU A 234 21.21 -3.63 -2.07
CA GLU A 234 20.35 -2.48 -2.25
C GLU A 234 19.51 -2.61 -3.52
N LEU A 235 18.28 -2.06 -3.52
CA LEU A 235 17.48 -2.01 -4.72
C LEU A 235 17.95 -0.90 -5.66
N VAL A 236 18.11 -1.29 -6.92
CA VAL A 236 18.45 -0.42 -8.03
C VAL A 236 17.29 -0.43 -9.02
N THR A 237 16.79 0.73 -9.38
CA THR A 237 15.69 0.87 -10.33
C THR A 237 16.20 1.26 -11.71
N ILE A 238 15.75 0.54 -12.76
CA ILE A 238 16.14 0.72 -14.15
C ILE A 238 14.91 0.86 -15.06
N GLY A 239 15.06 1.58 -16.15
CA GLY A 239 14.00 1.79 -17.14
C GLY A 239 13.15 3.04 -16.91
N ARG A 240 11.95 3.03 -17.48
CA ARG A 240 10.98 4.13 -17.41
C ARG A 240 9.90 3.82 -16.39
N PHE A 241 9.89 4.53 -15.28
CA PHE A 241 8.85 4.38 -14.27
C PHE A 241 8.44 5.73 -13.68
N SER A 242 7.23 5.75 -13.11
CA SER A 242 6.78 6.89 -12.32
C SER A 242 7.51 6.91 -10.97
N GLY A 243 7.67 8.10 -10.40
CA GLY A 243 8.22 8.24 -9.05
C GLY A 243 7.44 7.40 -8.03
N PHE A 244 6.14 7.28 -8.21
CA PHE A 244 5.27 6.47 -7.36
C PHE A 244 5.64 4.98 -7.35
N THR A 245 5.83 4.35 -8.51
CA THR A 245 6.19 2.92 -8.58
C THR A 245 7.53 2.64 -7.91
N SER A 246 8.53 3.48 -8.16
CA SER A 246 9.85 3.35 -7.54
C SER A 246 9.76 3.52 -6.03
N GLU A 247 8.98 4.48 -5.56
CA GLU A 247 8.75 4.74 -4.15
C GLU A 247 8.09 3.53 -3.46
N GLN A 248 7.06 2.93 -4.07
CA GLN A 248 6.42 1.73 -3.52
C GLN A 248 7.38 0.55 -3.41
N TRP A 249 8.22 0.33 -4.40
CA TRP A 249 9.22 -0.74 -4.35
C TRP A 249 10.27 -0.52 -3.25
N LEU A 250 10.74 0.71 -3.08
CA LEU A 250 11.68 1.06 -2.01
C LEU A 250 11.05 0.90 -0.63
N ARG A 251 9.81 1.35 -0.45
CA ARG A 251 9.05 1.18 0.81
C ARG A 251 8.89 -0.29 1.17
N ALA A 252 8.51 -1.14 0.21
CA ALA A 252 8.35 -2.58 0.42
C ALA A 252 9.65 -3.28 0.84
N ASP A 253 10.82 -2.74 0.47
CA ASP A 253 12.14 -3.20 0.92
C ASP A 253 12.62 -2.52 2.22
N ALA A 254 11.83 -1.64 2.82
CA ALA A 254 12.19 -0.76 3.94
C ALA A 254 13.37 0.18 3.61
N ASP A 255 13.48 0.60 2.36
CA ASP A 255 14.49 1.50 1.87
C ASP A 255 13.95 2.94 1.85
N GLY A 256 14.52 3.80 2.68
CA GLY A 256 14.11 5.21 2.80
C GLY A 256 14.76 6.16 1.79
N ARG A 257 15.48 5.64 0.79
CA ARG A 257 16.07 6.49 -0.26
C ARG A 257 15.00 7.10 -1.16
N GLU A 258 15.29 8.30 -1.66
CA GLU A 258 14.45 8.88 -2.70
C GLU A 258 14.53 8.06 -4.01
N PRO A 259 13.44 7.97 -4.79
CA PRO A 259 13.42 7.25 -6.06
C PRO A 259 14.54 7.61 -7.04
N ARG A 260 14.98 8.87 -7.02
CA ARG A 260 16.09 9.34 -7.87
C ARG A 260 17.44 8.77 -7.43
N ALA A 261 17.67 8.61 -6.14
CA ALA A 261 18.88 8.05 -5.57
C ALA A 261 19.04 6.54 -5.79
N ALA A 262 17.90 5.84 -5.92
CA ALA A 262 17.86 4.41 -6.24
C ALA A 262 18.00 4.11 -7.74
N ARG A 263 17.97 5.14 -8.58
CA ARG A 263 18.13 4.99 -10.04
C ARG A 263 19.60 4.73 -10.36
N SER A 264 19.88 3.57 -10.91
CA SER A 264 21.23 3.17 -11.34
C SER A 264 21.10 2.19 -12.52
N GLY A 265 22.22 1.76 -13.05
CA GLY A 265 22.28 0.87 -14.20
C GLY A 265 22.78 1.60 -15.45
N LEU A 266 23.22 0.83 -16.40
CA LEU A 266 23.65 1.35 -17.72
C LEU A 266 22.43 1.37 -18.63
N CYS A 267 21.91 2.57 -18.90
CA CYS A 267 20.75 2.77 -19.77
C CYS A 267 21.13 3.59 -21.00
N ASP A 268 20.64 3.16 -22.16
CA ASP A 268 20.70 3.88 -23.43
C ASP A 268 19.32 3.99 -24.08
N LYS A 269 19.27 4.25 -25.38
CA LYS A 269 18.02 4.34 -26.14
C LYS A 269 17.38 2.96 -26.40
N LEU A 270 18.17 1.89 -26.36
CA LEU A 270 17.78 0.53 -26.70
C LEU A 270 17.28 -0.25 -25.47
N GLY A 271 17.78 0.11 -24.27
CA GLY A 271 17.41 -0.56 -23.04
C GLY A 271 18.27 -0.18 -21.83
N CYS A 272 18.16 -0.98 -20.80
CA CYS A 272 18.95 -0.83 -19.58
C CYS A 272 19.52 -2.18 -19.16
N THR A 273 20.70 -2.18 -18.55
CA THR A 273 21.29 -3.39 -17.95
C THR A 273 21.59 -3.16 -16.48
N ALA A 274 21.33 -4.18 -15.66
CA ALA A 274 21.71 -4.22 -14.27
C ALA A 274 22.41 -5.53 -13.93
N ARG A 275 23.37 -5.48 -13.00
CA ARG A 275 24.06 -6.68 -12.51
C ARG A 275 23.38 -7.19 -11.25
N GLN A 276 23.16 -8.47 -11.19
CA GLN A 276 22.66 -9.18 -10.02
C GLN A 276 23.80 -9.54 -9.05
N PRO A 277 23.51 -9.89 -7.79
CA PRO A 277 24.54 -10.28 -6.81
C PRO A 277 25.38 -11.50 -7.24
N ASP A 278 24.82 -12.41 -8.03
CA ASP A 278 25.48 -13.59 -8.57
C ASP A 278 26.32 -13.32 -9.83
N GLY A 279 26.45 -12.04 -10.21
CA GLY A 279 27.20 -11.62 -11.41
C GLY A 279 26.42 -11.75 -12.72
N GLY A 280 25.20 -12.31 -12.69
CA GLY A 280 24.33 -12.40 -13.86
C GLY A 280 23.83 -11.02 -14.33
N ALA A 281 23.67 -10.84 -15.64
CA ALA A 281 23.10 -9.61 -16.19
C ALA A 281 21.59 -9.75 -16.35
N LEU A 282 20.84 -8.75 -15.89
CA LEU A 282 19.46 -8.51 -16.27
C LEU A 282 19.46 -7.43 -17.37
N ALA A 283 18.88 -7.74 -18.50
CA ALA A 283 18.66 -6.79 -19.60
C ALA A 283 17.16 -6.43 -19.67
N LEU A 284 16.88 -5.14 -19.56
CA LEU A 284 15.57 -4.54 -19.79
C LEU A 284 15.60 -3.91 -21.19
N VAL A 285 14.92 -4.52 -22.15
CA VAL A 285 15.11 -4.22 -23.57
C VAL A 285 13.86 -3.57 -24.15
N SER A 286 14.06 -2.45 -24.85
CA SER A 286 12.97 -1.67 -25.46
C SER A 286 12.99 -1.74 -27.00
N ASP A 287 14.08 -2.23 -27.61
CA ASP A 287 14.28 -2.32 -29.03
C ASP A 287 14.47 -3.77 -29.49
N TYR A 288 13.96 -4.11 -30.68
CA TYR A 288 13.96 -5.49 -31.18
C TYR A 288 15.37 -5.99 -31.61
N ALA A 289 16.21 -5.10 -32.11
CA ALA A 289 17.58 -5.47 -32.48
C ALA A 289 18.42 -5.79 -31.24
N ALA A 290 18.30 -4.96 -30.17
CA ALA A 290 18.93 -5.23 -28.92
C ALA A 290 18.38 -6.50 -28.23
N LEU A 291 17.08 -6.78 -28.39
CA LEU A 291 16.47 -8.00 -27.84
C LEU A 291 17.12 -9.27 -28.41
N ILE A 292 17.40 -9.31 -29.72
CA ILE A 292 18.06 -10.46 -30.38
C ILE A 292 19.47 -10.66 -29.80
N GLU A 293 20.21 -9.59 -29.60
CA GLU A 293 21.57 -9.63 -29.02
C GLU A 293 21.57 -10.07 -27.56
N ASP A 294 20.73 -9.46 -26.75
CA ASP A 294 20.65 -9.73 -25.32
C ASP A 294 20.07 -11.11 -24.97
N CYS A 295 19.27 -11.70 -25.87
CA CYS A 295 18.82 -13.09 -25.76
C CYS A 295 19.97 -14.12 -25.67
N GLY A 296 21.16 -13.77 -26.16
CA GLY A 296 22.35 -14.64 -26.11
C GLY A 296 23.31 -14.33 -24.94
N ARG A 297 23.15 -13.18 -24.30
CA ARG A 297 24.13 -12.65 -23.32
C ARG A 297 23.57 -12.49 -21.91
N ALA A 298 22.30 -12.12 -21.76
CA ALA A 298 21.69 -11.87 -20.47
C ALA A 298 21.19 -13.16 -19.82
N LYS A 299 21.28 -13.23 -18.48
CA LYS A 299 20.67 -14.30 -17.67
C LYS A 299 19.16 -14.13 -17.61
N ILE A 300 18.70 -12.88 -17.50
CA ILE A 300 17.29 -12.52 -17.49
C ILE A 300 17.06 -11.43 -18.54
N VAL A 301 16.12 -11.67 -19.42
CA VAL A 301 15.65 -10.69 -20.40
C VAL A 301 14.24 -10.26 -20.02
N VAL A 302 14.03 -8.96 -19.85
CA VAL A 302 12.73 -8.33 -19.60
C VAL A 302 12.45 -7.39 -20.78
N THR A 303 11.27 -7.50 -21.38
CA THR A 303 10.93 -6.64 -22.50
C THR A 303 9.42 -6.39 -22.59
N SER A 304 9.06 -5.19 -23.07
CA SER A 304 7.68 -4.86 -23.46
C SER A 304 7.29 -5.41 -24.84
N LEU A 305 8.22 -6.03 -25.54
CA LEU A 305 8.04 -6.63 -26.86
C LEU A 305 7.74 -8.14 -26.74
N TYR A 306 7.31 -8.76 -27.83
CA TYR A 306 7.21 -10.21 -27.93
C TYR A 306 8.58 -10.80 -28.26
N ALA A 307 9.09 -11.66 -27.38
CA ALA A 307 10.37 -12.31 -27.61
C ALA A 307 10.31 -13.30 -28.81
N PRO A 308 11.37 -13.36 -29.60
CA PRO A 308 11.46 -14.34 -30.67
C PRO A 308 11.57 -15.77 -30.11
N TRP A 309 11.06 -16.76 -30.85
CA TRP A 309 11.08 -18.17 -30.44
C TRP A 309 12.49 -18.75 -30.21
N GLY A 310 13.51 -18.10 -30.76
CA GLY A 310 14.92 -18.51 -30.63
C GLY A 310 15.67 -17.83 -29.48
N CYS A 311 15.02 -17.10 -28.60
CA CYS A 311 15.69 -16.44 -27.48
C CYS A 311 16.24 -17.48 -26.49
N LYS A 312 17.59 -17.50 -26.33
CA LYS A 312 18.31 -18.50 -25.51
C LYS A 312 18.56 -18.08 -24.08
N ALA A 313 18.08 -16.91 -23.65
CA ALA A 313 18.23 -16.47 -22.27
C ALA A 313 17.57 -17.48 -21.31
N PRO A 314 18.19 -17.82 -20.19
CA PRO A 314 17.63 -18.77 -19.20
C PRO A 314 16.24 -18.37 -18.69
N LEU A 315 15.99 -17.07 -18.55
CA LEU A 315 14.68 -16.54 -18.15
C LEU A 315 14.29 -15.37 -19.06
N VAL A 316 13.19 -15.54 -19.80
CA VAL A 316 12.61 -14.50 -20.66
C VAL A 316 11.25 -14.10 -20.07
N ILE A 317 11.09 -12.81 -19.81
CA ILE A 317 9.86 -12.18 -19.38
C ILE A 317 9.47 -11.16 -20.43
N ASP A 318 8.73 -11.63 -21.40
CA ASP A 318 8.25 -10.87 -22.53
C ASP A 318 6.84 -10.33 -22.31
N ARG A 319 6.34 -9.56 -23.26
CA ARG A 319 5.00 -8.99 -23.22
C ARG A 319 3.91 -10.03 -23.01
N ARG A 320 4.00 -11.21 -23.60
CA ARG A 320 3.02 -12.28 -23.45
C ARG A 320 2.93 -12.73 -21.99
N LYS A 321 4.08 -12.95 -21.36
CA LYS A 321 4.14 -13.37 -19.98
C LYS A 321 3.64 -12.29 -19.02
N LEU A 322 3.95 -11.01 -19.32
CA LEU A 322 3.46 -9.87 -18.53
C LEU A 322 1.96 -9.63 -18.68
N GLU A 323 1.40 -9.83 -19.89
CA GLU A 323 -0.04 -9.76 -20.12
C GLU A 323 -0.80 -10.83 -19.30
N GLU A 324 -0.25 -12.04 -19.20
CA GLU A 324 -0.85 -13.14 -18.43
C GLU A 324 -0.67 -12.97 -16.91
N ALA A 325 0.54 -12.60 -16.49
CA ALA A 325 0.93 -12.60 -15.08
C ALA A 325 0.73 -11.25 -14.36
N GLY A 326 0.67 -10.14 -15.10
CA GLY A 326 0.74 -8.78 -14.55
C GLY A 326 2.16 -8.45 -14.08
N ALA A 327 2.29 -7.76 -12.94
CA ALA A 327 3.59 -7.54 -12.30
C ALA A 327 4.20 -8.88 -11.86
N ILE A 328 5.52 -8.96 -11.93
CA ILE A 328 6.27 -10.17 -11.58
C ILE A 328 7.36 -9.82 -10.59
N THR A 329 7.50 -10.60 -9.53
CA THR A 329 8.66 -10.58 -8.65
C THR A 329 9.42 -11.89 -8.74
N LEU A 330 10.75 -11.81 -8.65
CA LEU A 330 11.65 -12.96 -8.67
C LEU A 330 12.45 -12.98 -7.38
N ARG A 331 12.62 -14.16 -6.82
CA ARG A 331 13.48 -14.44 -5.69
C ARG A 331 14.40 -15.62 -6.04
N PHE A 332 15.68 -15.47 -5.79
CA PHE A 332 16.66 -16.52 -6.05
C PHE A 332 17.05 -17.22 -4.76
N GLU A 333 16.81 -18.53 -4.68
CA GLU A 333 17.20 -19.40 -3.57
C GLU A 333 18.16 -20.48 -4.10
N GLY A 334 19.46 -20.18 -4.08
CA GLY A 334 20.45 -21.03 -4.75
C GLY A 334 20.13 -21.16 -6.25
N ASP A 335 19.93 -22.39 -6.72
CA ASP A 335 19.59 -22.65 -8.15
C ASP A 335 18.10 -22.51 -8.47
N ARG A 336 17.25 -22.25 -7.47
CA ARG A 336 15.81 -22.13 -7.67
C ARG A 336 15.41 -20.68 -7.85
N THR A 337 14.65 -20.40 -8.90
CA THR A 337 14.00 -19.11 -9.11
C THR A 337 12.53 -19.23 -8.72
N ILE A 338 12.15 -18.57 -7.66
CA ILE A 338 10.75 -18.47 -7.22
C ILE A 338 10.16 -17.22 -7.90
N MET A 339 9.13 -17.43 -8.70
CA MET A 339 8.41 -16.37 -9.40
C MET A 339 7.05 -16.18 -8.75
N GLN A 340 6.75 -14.96 -8.33
CA GLN A 340 5.43 -14.55 -7.87
C GLN A 340 4.84 -13.60 -8.91
N THR A 341 3.56 -13.75 -9.18
CA THR A 341 2.83 -12.98 -10.19
C THR A 341 1.65 -12.27 -9.55
N ALA A 342 1.36 -11.06 -10.00
CA ALA A 342 0.24 -10.28 -9.49
C ALA A 342 -1.12 -10.90 -9.84
N ARG A 343 -1.16 -11.69 -10.92
CA ARG A 343 -2.33 -12.48 -11.32
C ARG A 343 -2.00 -13.95 -11.24
N ALA A 344 -2.85 -14.73 -10.59
CA ALA A 344 -2.70 -16.18 -10.56
C ALA A 344 -2.96 -16.77 -11.94
N THR A 345 -2.27 -17.87 -12.27
CA THR A 345 -2.43 -18.55 -13.56
C THR A 345 -3.88 -19.03 -13.72
N GLY A 346 -4.53 -18.59 -14.81
CA GLY A 346 -5.92 -18.95 -15.09
C GLY A 346 -6.98 -18.13 -14.34
N GLU A 347 -6.58 -17.12 -13.60
CA GLU A 347 -7.51 -16.21 -12.94
C GLU A 347 -8.19 -15.30 -13.98
N ASP A 348 -9.53 -15.39 -14.03
CA ASP A 348 -10.39 -14.56 -14.88
C ASP A 348 -11.51 -13.98 -14.01
N ARG A 349 -11.41 -12.69 -13.70
CA ARG A 349 -12.40 -11.98 -12.88
C ARG A 349 -12.99 -10.80 -13.65
N PRO A 350 -14.24 -10.42 -13.39
CA PRO A 350 -14.90 -9.31 -14.10
C PRO A 350 -14.10 -8.00 -14.09
N TRP A 351 -13.41 -7.70 -12.98
CA TRP A 351 -12.58 -6.49 -12.82
C TRP A 351 -11.11 -6.69 -13.20
N SER A 352 -10.67 -7.94 -13.41
CA SER A 352 -9.33 -8.30 -13.88
C SER A 352 -9.44 -9.42 -14.91
N PRO A 353 -10.04 -9.14 -16.09
CA PRO A 353 -10.27 -10.16 -17.09
C PRO A 353 -8.95 -10.75 -17.58
N ALA A 354 -8.93 -12.06 -17.79
CA ALA A 354 -7.81 -12.73 -18.41
C ALA A 354 -7.59 -12.17 -19.82
N PRO A 355 -6.33 -11.95 -20.25
CA PRO A 355 -6.06 -11.50 -21.59
C PRO A 355 -6.64 -12.51 -22.59
N LYS A 356 -7.46 -12.04 -23.54
CA LYS A 356 -8.01 -12.88 -24.57
C LYS A 356 -6.85 -13.49 -25.37
N ARG A 357 -6.65 -14.81 -25.28
CA ARG A 357 -5.65 -15.51 -26.09
C ARG A 357 -5.97 -15.23 -27.55
N ARG A 358 -5.13 -14.46 -28.22
CA ARG A 358 -5.20 -14.38 -29.69
C ARG A 358 -4.97 -15.81 -30.24
N PRO A 359 -5.90 -16.37 -31.02
CA PRO A 359 -5.67 -17.67 -31.65
C PRO A 359 -4.36 -17.63 -32.40
N ALA A 360 -3.55 -18.68 -32.29
CA ALA A 360 -2.22 -18.77 -32.88
C ALA A 360 -2.17 -18.45 -34.37
N ARG A 361 -3.30 -18.65 -35.07
CA ARG A 361 -3.49 -18.29 -36.48
C ARG A 361 -3.43 -16.76 -36.73
N ALA A 362 -3.99 -15.93 -35.89
CA ALA A 362 -3.97 -14.47 -36.03
C ALA A 362 -2.57 -13.86 -35.79
N ALA A 363 -1.75 -14.53 -34.97
CA ALA A 363 -0.35 -14.15 -34.75
C ALA A 363 0.52 -14.50 -35.96
N ALA A 364 0.25 -15.62 -36.66
CA ALA A 364 0.96 -16.02 -37.86
C ALA A 364 0.59 -15.15 -39.10
N GLU A 365 -0.69 -14.74 -39.20
CA GLU A 365 -1.13 -13.82 -40.27
C GLU A 365 -0.60 -12.40 -40.08
N ALA A 366 -0.45 -11.91 -38.82
CA ALA A 366 0.15 -10.61 -38.56
C ALA A 366 1.65 -10.56 -38.86
N LEU A 367 2.36 -11.68 -38.78
CA LEU A 367 3.77 -11.82 -39.16
C LEU A 367 3.98 -12.09 -40.69
N GLY A 368 2.96 -12.66 -41.31
CA GLY A 368 3.00 -12.91 -42.78
C GLY A 368 2.70 -11.68 -43.63
N ASN A 369 2.00 -10.68 -43.06
CA ASN A 369 1.58 -9.48 -43.83
C ASN A 369 2.56 -8.30 -43.73
N THR A 370 3.70 -8.44 -43.09
CA THR A 370 4.77 -7.41 -43.04
C THR A 370 5.83 -7.60 -44.15
N GLY A 371 5.63 -8.58 -45.05
CA GLY A 371 6.58 -8.93 -46.09
C GLY A 371 6.25 -8.44 -47.50
N GLU A 372 5.06 -7.87 -47.75
CA GLU A 372 4.70 -7.33 -49.08
C GLU A 372 4.01 -5.99 -48.96
N GLY A 373 4.76 -4.91 -49.27
CA GLY A 373 4.17 -3.55 -49.37
C GLY A 373 5.01 -2.43 -48.77
N ALA A 374 6.32 -2.43 -49.01
CA ALA A 374 7.11 -1.21 -48.85
C ALA A 374 7.14 -0.45 -50.18
N GLU A 375 6.02 0.15 -50.56
CA GLU A 375 6.03 1.29 -51.49
C GLU A 375 6.42 2.56 -50.74
N ALA A 376 7.47 3.22 -51.22
CA ALA A 376 7.99 4.47 -50.71
C ALA A 376 6.91 5.56 -50.76
N PRO A 377 6.73 6.38 -49.75
CA PRO A 377 5.88 7.56 -49.86
C PRO A 377 6.59 8.63 -50.67
N GLU A 378 5.95 9.00 -51.79
CA GLU A 378 6.25 10.19 -52.58
C GLU A 378 6.33 11.46 -51.73
N ALA A 379 7.37 12.24 -51.98
CA ALA A 379 7.56 13.57 -51.42
C ALA A 379 6.41 14.50 -51.84
N VAL A 380 5.56 14.88 -50.91
CA VAL A 380 4.65 16.01 -51.11
C VAL A 380 5.32 17.26 -50.60
N SER A 381 5.83 18.05 -51.54
CA SER A 381 6.15 19.46 -51.40
C SER A 381 4.85 20.28 -51.23
N GLY A 382 4.73 21.08 -50.23
CA GLY A 382 3.58 21.97 -50.03
C GLY A 382 3.78 22.85 -48.81
N LEU A 383 4.65 23.85 -48.96
CA LEU A 383 4.50 25.14 -48.25
C LEU A 383 3.18 25.78 -48.65
N ASP A 384 2.35 26.17 -47.72
CA ASP A 384 1.83 27.56 -47.63
C ASP A 384 0.84 27.73 -46.46
N ARG A 385 1.20 28.73 -45.63
CA ARG A 385 0.40 29.83 -45.05
C ARG A 385 -0.72 29.59 -44.04
N LEU A 386 -0.46 30.26 -42.93
CA LEU A 386 -1.29 31.32 -42.28
C LEU A 386 -2.68 30.88 -41.78
N ASP A 387 -2.99 31.03 -40.54
CA ASP A 387 -3.13 32.20 -39.61
C ASP A 387 -3.20 31.71 -38.15
#